data_3b191010cc9abe337578cad14b6d79ee
#
_entry.id   3b191010cc9abe337578cad14b6d79ee
#
_cell.length_a   1.000
_cell.length_b   1.000
_cell.length_c   1.000
_cell.angle_alpha   90.00
_cell.angle_beta   90.00
_cell.angle_gamma   90.00
#
_symmetry.space_group_name_H-M   'P 1'
#
loop_
_entity.id
_entity.type
_entity.pdbx_description
1 polymer ?
#
loop_
_entity_poly.entity_id
_entity_poly.type
_entity_poly.pdbx_seq_one_letter_code
_entity_poly.pdbx_strand_id
1 'polypeptide(L)'
;MTRHALLAALCLFLAASCTGVRERGAAAPTLTLASWNMEHLAEHDGSGCRPRTEADYAAMRAYVEALGADVVAFQEVESKAAAERVFDPARYTVEIEARVGTGRKGECGGRPGLTVNAQRTGFAIRKGVAYQRLADVTALQVGNPDLRSGVDLIVRPAGGAPIRVLSVHLKAGCTAGDRNEACPVLLQQVPVLEHWIDQRAGEGLRFAVLGDYNRRLSVPGDVVWADLDDGLPANADLARASGDQGARCNPRYPDFIDHIVLDRRAADDLVGFEESRYPGESLSDHCAIAARLTLR
;
A
#
# COMPACT_ATOMS: atom_id res chain seq x y z
N MET A 1 -40.74 -62.35 67.20
CA MET A 1 -40.67 -60.86 67.34
C MET A 1 -39.43 -60.41 66.67
N THR A 2 -39.49 -60.09 65.44
CA THR A 2 -38.30 -59.70 64.58
C THR A 2 -38.52 -58.29 64.13
N ARG A 3 -37.62 -57.37 64.53
CA ARG A 3 -37.59 -55.98 64.14
C ARG A 3 -36.80 -55.83 62.85
N HIS A 4 -37.42 -55.32 61.79
CA HIS A 4 -36.78 -54.94 60.56
C HIS A 4 -36.30 -53.48 60.64
N ALA A 5 -35.01 -53.26 60.45
CA ALA A 5 -34.41 -51.95 60.33
C ALA A 5 -34.35 -51.58 58.82
N LEU A 6 -35.04 -50.50 58.43
CA LEU A 6 -34.89 -49.88 57.09
C LEU A 6 -33.64 -48.98 57.08
N LEU A 7 -32.71 -49.31 56.20
CA LEU A 7 -31.62 -48.40 55.85
C LEU A 7 -32.11 -47.53 54.67
N ALA A 8 -32.20 -46.20 54.88
CA ALA A 8 -32.43 -45.24 53.83
C ALA A 8 -31.06 -44.82 53.22
N ALA A 9 -30.84 -45.16 51.97
CA ALA A 9 -29.69 -44.73 51.21
C ALA A 9 -29.90 -43.33 50.63
N LEU A 10 -29.13 -42.37 51.11
CA LEU A 10 -29.14 -40.99 50.61
C LEU A 10 -28.19 -40.84 49.43
N CYS A 11 -28.73 -40.79 48.21
CA CYS A 11 -27.96 -40.52 46.97
C CYS A 11 -27.70 -38.99 46.88
N LEU A 12 -26.47 -38.56 47.12
CA LEU A 12 -26.01 -37.21 46.79
C LEU A 12 -25.68 -37.11 45.28
N PHE A 13 -26.55 -36.39 44.56
CA PHE A 13 -26.23 -35.98 43.19
C PHE A 13 -25.26 -34.77 43.24
N LEU A 14 -24.00 -35.01 42.91
CA LEU A 14 -23.02 -33.97 42.58
C LEU A 14 -23.32 -33.41 41.20
N ALA A 15 -23.95 -32.26 41.13
CA ALA A 15 -24.09 -31.51 39.86
C ALA A 15 -22.71 -30.91 39.50
N ALA A 16 -22.01 -31.53 38.56
CA ALA A 16 -20.82 -30.95 37.98
C ALA A 16 -21.22 -29.77 37.06
N SER A 17 -21.06 -28.54 37.58
CA SER A 17 -21.18 -27.34 36.77
C SER A 17 -20.00 -27.25 35.81
N CYS A 18 -20.19 -27.67 34.56
CA CYS A 18 -19.27 -27.37 33.47
C CYS A 18 -19.31 -25.86 33.21
N THR A 19 -18.40 -25.11 33.85
CA THR A 19 -18.08 -23.75 33.43
C THR A 19 -17.37 -23.85 32.08
N GLY A 20 -18.11 -23.72 31.01
CA GLY A 20 -17.54 -23.57 29.65
C GLY A 20 -16.63 -22.35 29.64
N VAL A 21 -15.34 -22.59 29.61
CA VAL A 21 -14.36 -21.56 29.28
C VAL A 21 -14.69 -21.16 27.83
N ARG A 22 -15.34 -19.99 27.67
CA ARG A 22 -15.47 -19.37 26.36
C ARG A 22 -14.04 -19.05 25.92
N GLU A 23 -13.48 -19.87 25.03
CA GLU A 23 -12.27 -19.48 24.30
C GLU A 23 -12.56 -18.10 23.70
N ARG A 24 -11.81 -17.08 24.11
CA ARG A 24 -11.79 -15.83 23.39
C ARG A 24 -11.31 -16.17 22.00
N GLY A 25 -12.20 -16.11 21.03
CA GLY A 25 -11.82 -16.31 19.63
C GLY A 25 -10.59 -15.46 19.34
N ALA A 26 -9.58 -16.05 18.73
CA ALA A 26 -8.37 -15.34 18.32
C ALA A 26 -8.81 -14.10 17.54
N ALA A 27 -8.19 -12.95 17.86
CA ALA A 27 -8.46 -11.73 17.12
C ALA A 27 -8.21 -12.00 15.63
N ALA A 28 -9.13 -11.54 14.77
CA ALA A 28 -8.96 -11.73 13.35
C ALA A 28 -7.62 -11.13 12.87
N PRO A 29 -6.90 -11.79 11.97
CA PRO A 29 -5.60 -11.34 11.50
C PRO A 29 -5.74 -9.97 10.83
N THR A 30 -4.82 -9.07 11.16
CA THR A 30 -4.76 -7.74 10.56
C THR A 30 -3.56 -7.63 9.63
N LEU A 31 -3.71 -6.84 8.58
CA LEU A 31 -2.64 -6.46 7.66
C LEU A 31 -2.67 -4.94 7.50
N THR A 32 -1.54 -4.29 7.71
CA THR A 32 -1.39 -2.85 7.45
C THR A 32 -0.59 -2.65 6.17
N LEU A 33 -1.26 -2.10 5.17
CA LEU A 33 -0.69 -1.69 3.89
C LEU A 33 -0.41 -0.19 3.95
N ALA A 34 0.77 0.24 3.51
CA ALA A 34 1.10 1.66 3.39
C ALA A 34 1.61 1.99 1.99
N SER A 35 1.54 3.26 1.62
CA SER A 35 2.17 3.81 0.42
C SER A 35 2.92 5.09 0.76
N TRP A 36 4.13 5.26 0.21
CA TRP A 36 4.95 6.44 0.40
C TRP A 36 5.80 6.76 -0.82
N ASN A 37 5.55 7.88 -1.47
CA ASN A 37 6.49 8.48 -2.41
C ASN A 37 7.64 9.10 -1.61
N MET A 38 8.87 8.63 -1.86
CA MET A 38 10.06 8.96 -1.07
C MET A 38 10.87 10.12 -1.67
N GLU A 39 10.30 10.86 -2.62
CA GLU A 39 10.89 12.03 -3.28
C GLU A 39 12.38 11.86 -3.60
N HIS A 40 12.66 11.20 -4.73
CA HIS A 40 14.02 11.00 -5.23
C HIS A 40 14.99 10.35 -4.21
N LEU A 41 14.54 9.29 -3.52
CA LEU A 41 15.41 8.56 -2.59
C LEU A 41 16.64 8.01 -3.33
N ALA A 42 17.80 8.52 -2.99
CA ALA A 42 19.09 8.18 -3.62
C ALA A 42 19.84 7.11 -2.84
N GLU A 43 20.79 6.44 -3.50
CA GLU A 43 21.68 5.45 -2.88
C GLU A 43 22.80 6.13 -2.07
N HIS A 44 23.29 7.28 -2.56
CA HIS A 44 24.42 7.98 -1.95
C HIS A 44 24.01 9.32 -1.36
N ASP A 45 24.67 9.71 -0.26
CA ASP A 45 24.51 11.02 0.33
C ASP A 45 24.78 12.12 -0.69
N GLY A 46 24.00 13.19 -0.61
CA GLY A 46 24.13 14.35 -1.47
C GLY A 46 23.74 14.17 -2.93
N SER A 47 23.24 12.97 -3.34
CA SER A 47 22.86 12.69 -4.73
C SER A 47 21.35 12.82 -4.97
N GLY A 48 20.98 12.85 -6.28
CA GLY A 48 19.59 12.96 -6.70
C GLY A 48 19.02 14.36 -6.58
N CYS A 49 17.74 14.50 -6.93
CA CYS A 49 17.06 15.80 -6.88
C CYS A 49 16.70 16.24 -5.46
N ARG A 50 16.75 15.35 -4.49
CA ARG A 50 16.64 15.65 -3.07
C ARG A 50 17.85 15.10 -2.33
N PRO A 51 18.98 15.85 -2.32
CA PRO A 51 20.18 15.45 -1.58
C PRO A 51 19.86 15.24 -0.10
N ARG A 52 20.26 14.09 0.43
CA ARG A 52 20.06 13.71 1.84
C ARG A 52 21.38 13.38 2.50
N THR A 53 21.42 13.52 3.81
CA THR A 53 22.51 13.11 4.69
C THR A 53 22.14 11.81 5.41
N GLU A 54 23.10 11.15 6.06
CA GLU A 54 22.81 9.98 6.89
C GLU A 54 21.78 10.29 8.00
N ALA A 55 21.75 11.52 8.53
CA ALA A 55 20.74 11.92 9.50
C ALA A 55 19.33 11.92 8.92
N ASP A 56 19.16 12.30 7.65
CA ASP A 56 17.87 12.24 6.95
C ASP A 56 17.43 10.79 6.74
N TYR A 57 18.35 9.90 6.33
CA TYR A 57 18.03 8.47 6.20
C TYR A 57 17.67 7.85 7.56
N ALA A 58 18.35 8.24 8.64
CA ALA A 58 18.00 7.79 9.99
C ALA A 58 16.59 8.25 10.40
N ALA A 59 16.24 9.50 10.08
CA ALA A 59 14.89 10.02 10.33
C ALA A 59 13.83 9.29 9.48
N MET A 60 14.14 8.97 8.22
CA MET A 60 13.25 8.16 7.35
C MET A 60 13.06 6.75 7.89
N ARG A 61 14.12 6.10 8.41
CA ARG A 61 14.01 4.79 9.10
C ARG A 61 13.06 4.87 10.30
N ALA A 62 13.23 5.88 11.14
CA ALA A 62 12.37 6.08 12.31
C ALA A 62 10.91 6.32 11.90
N TYR A 63 10.68 7.06 10.83
CA TYR A 63 9.36 7.29 10.28
C TYR A 63 8.69 6.00 9.79
N VAL A 64 9.40 5.18 9.01
CA VAL A 64 8.91 3.86 8.55
C VAL A 64 8.58 2.95 9.74
N GLU A 65 9.43 2.95 10.78
CA GLU A 65 9.15 2.15 11.98
C GLU A 65 7.89 2.61 12.70
N ALA A 66 7.66 3.92 12.77
CA ALA A 66 6.46 4.50 13.39
C ALA A 66 5.18 4.19 12.59
N LEU A 67 5.25 4.01 11.26
CA LEU A 67 4.10 3.57 10.45
C LEU A 67 3.59 2.20 10.90
N GLY A 68 4.46 1.32 11.40
CA GLY A 68 4.08 -0.01 11.84
C GLY A 68 3.48 -0.89 10.73
N ALA A 69 3.67 -0.53 9.45
CA ALA A 69 3.08 -1.23 8.32
C ALA A 69 3.76 -2.59 8.08
N ASP A 70 2.98 -3.57 7.63
CA ASP A 70 3.46 -4.90 7.25
C ASP A 70 4.02 -4.89 5.83
N VAL A 71 3.44 -4.08 4.96
CA VAL A 71 3.83 -3.92 3.55
C VAL A 71 3.77 -2.44 3.19
N VAL A 72 4.86 -1.89 2.71
CA VAL A 72 4.96 -0.50 2.26
C VAL A 72 5.24 -0.48 0.76
N ALA A 73 4.28 0.01 -0.03
CA ALA A 73 4.53 0.40 -1.42
C ALA A 73 5.35 1.69 -1.43
N PHE A 74 6.41 1.74 -2.20
CA PHE A 74 7.22 2.95 -2.30
C PHE A 74 7.37 3.42 -3.76
N GLN A 75 7.61 4.71 -3.93
CA GLN A 75 7.82 5.37 -5.21
C GLN A 75 9.04 6.28 -5.13
N GLU A 76 9.60 6.61 -6.30
CA GLU A 76 10.75 7.49 -6.47
C GLU A 76 12.04 7.01 -5.80
N VAL A 77 12.29 5.72 -5.82
CA VAL A 77 13.50 5.11 -5.24
C VAL A 77 14.50 4.76 -6.35
N GLU A 78 15.77 5.16 -6.18
CA GLU A 78 16.81 4.96 -7.20
C GLU A 78 17.11 3.47 -7.46
N SER A 79 17.26 2.70 -6.39
CA SER A 79 17.70 1.30 -6.44
C SER A 79 17.22 0.52 -5.21
N LYS A 80 17.42 -0.80 -5.25
CA LYS A 80 17.22 -1.63 -4.05
C LYS A 80 18.13 -1.18 -2.89
N ALA A 81 19.37 -0.85 -3.18
CA ALA A 81 20.31 -0.35 -2.17
C ALA A 81 19.85 0.97 -1.55
N ALA A 82 19.27 1.88 -2.36
CA ALA A 82 18.65 3.10 -1.84
C ALA A 82 17.48 2.79 -0.90
N ALA A 83 16.57 1.87 -1.28
CA ALA A 83 15.48 1.44 -0.42
C ALA A 83 15.98 0.84 0.90
N GLU A 84 17.02 0.01 0.85
CA GLU A 84 17.61 -0.66 2.02
C GLU A 84 18.31 0.30 2.99
N ARG A 85 18.58 1.56 2.58
CA ARG A 85 19.01 2.61 3.51
C ARG A 85 17.91 3.03 4.48
N VAL A 86 16.66 2.85 4.09
CA VAL A 86 15.46 3.22 4.89
C VAL A 86 14.77 1.99 5.45
N PHE A 87 14.62 0.94 4.65
CA PHE A 87 14.02 -0.32 5.06
C PHE A 87 15.11 -1.31 5.48
N ASP A 88 15.45 -1.35 6.77
CA ASP A 88 16.50 -2.21 7.30
C ASP A 88 16.36 -3.66 6.81
N PRO A 89 17.38 -4.22 6.10
CA PRO A 89 17.35 -5.59 5.61
C PRO A 89 17.22 -6.67 6.70
N ALA A 90 17.51 -6.34 7.95
CA ALA A 90 17.24 -7.24 9.06
C ALA A 90 15.73 -7.40 9.34
N ARG A 91 14.92 -6.42 8.99
CA ARG A 91 13.48 -6.32 9.27
C ARG A 91 12.57 -6.39 8.06
N TYR A 92 13.08 -6.03 6.89
CA TYR A 92 12.32 -5.96 5.64
C TYR A 92 12.98 -6.76 4.53
N THR A 93 12.18 -7.20 3.58
CA THR A 93 12.60 -7.65 2.26
C THR A 93 12.14 -6.61 1.25
N VAL A 94 13.04 -6.17 0.37
CA VAL A 94 12.74 -5.16 -0.65
C VAL A 94 12.57 -5.83 -2.00
N GLU A 95 11.40 -5.64 -2.62
CA GLU A 95 11.08 -5.97 -4.01
C GLU A 95 10.94 -4.68 -4.81
N ILE A 96 11.66 -4.58 -5.93
CA ILE A 96 11.70 -3.38 -6.76
C ILE A 96 11.49 -3.75 -8.23
N GLU A 97 10.92 -2.86 -9.03
CA GLU A 97 10.73 -3.08 -10.46
C GLU A 97 12.06 -3.37 -11.18
N ALA A 98 12.01 -4.29 -12.15
CA ALA A 98 13.18 -4.70 -12.93
C ALA A 98 13.48 -3.78 -14.13
N ARG A 99 12.85 -2.61 -14.20
CA ARG A 99 13.00 -1.66 -15.30
C ARG A 99 14.46 -1.26 -15.52
N VAL A 100 14.92 -1.40 -16.74
CA VAL A 100 16.29 -0.98 -17.14
C VAL A 100 16.33 0.54 -17.40
N GLY A 101 15.29 1.08 -18.06
CA GLY A 101 15.27 2.47 -18.54
C GLY A 101 16.26 2.71 -19.70
N THR A 102 16.28 3.92 -20.22
CA THR A 102 17.23 4.32 -21.28
C THR A 102 18.61 4.73 -20.74
N GLY A 103 18.75 4.83 -19.40
CA GLY A 103 19.93 5.40 -18.77
C GLY A 103 20.06 6.92 -18.93
N ARG A 104 19.10 7.58 -19.59
CA ARG A 104 19.08 9.04 -19.73
C ARG A 104 18.79 9.67 -18.36
N LYS A 105 19.69 10.57 -17.94
CA LYS A 105 19.53 11.35 -16.73
C LYS A 105 19.11 12.78 -17.12
N GLY A 106 17.97 13.25 -16.58
CA GLY A 106 17.55 14.65 -16.68
C GLY A 106 18.18 15.51 -15.60
N GLU A 107 18.18 16.82 -15.79
CA GLU A 107 18.48 17.75 -14.71
C GLU A 107 17.29 17.90 -13.77
N CYS A 108 17.57 18.15 -12.50
CA CYS A 108 16.54 18.40 -11.51
C CYS A 108 15.95 19.82 -11.71
N GLY A 109 14.64 19.91 -11.84
CA GLY A 109 13.94 21.18 -12.00
C GLY A 109 14.30 22.17 -10.87
N GLY A 110 14.79 23.37 -11.25
CA GLY A 110 15.17 24.43 -10.30
C GLY A 110 16.41 24.13 -9.45
N ARG A 111 17.17 23.05 -9.74
CA ARG A 111 18.39 22.66 -9.00
C ARG A 111 19.53 22.36 -9.96
N PRO A 112 20.18 23.38 -10.56
CA PRO A 112 21.28 23.17 -11.52
C PRO A 112 22.40 22.33 -10.93
N GLY A 113 22.94 21.41 -11.75
CA GLY A 113 24.03 20.51 -11.37
C GLY A 113 23.57 19.22 -10.64
N LEU A 114 22.32 19.11 -10.28
CA LEU A 114 21.74 17.86 -9.79
C LEU A 114 21.03 17.11 -10.92
N THR A 115 21.12 15.77 -10.91
CA THR A 115 20.51 14.92 -11.92
C THR A 115 19.45 14.02 -11.30
N VAL A 116 18.37 13.78 -12.06
CA VAL A 116 17.29 12.86 -11.68
C VAL A 116 17.88 11.44 -11.67
N ASN A 117 17.76 10.77 -10.53
CA ASN A 117 18.05 9.34 -10.43
C ASN A 117 16.87 8.51 -10.96
N ALA A 118 17.05 7.19 -11.11
CA ALA A 118 15.93 6.32 -11.42
C ALA A 118 14.85 6.46 -10.33
N GLN A 119 13.60 6.65 -10.77
CA GLN A 119 12.43 6.78 -9.88
C GLN A 119 11.64 5.48 -9.97
N ARG A 120 12.09 4.44 -9.26
CA ARG A 120 11.46 3.12 -9.28
C ARG A 120 10.31 3.02 -8.29
N THR A 121 9.40 2.09 -8.60
CA THR A 121 8.37 1.60 -7.69
C THR A 121 8.84 0.30 -7.04
N GLY A 122 8.25 -0.04 -5.89
CA GLY A 122 8.54 -1.30 -5.23
C GLY A 122 7.71 -1.50 -3.97
N PHE A 123 8.08 -2.55 -3.24
CA PHE A 123 7.54 -2.86 -1.93
C PHE A 123 8.66 -3.17 -0.94
N ALA A 124 8.50 -2.70 0.28
CA ALA A 124 9.19 -3.21 1.45
C ALA A 124 8.21 -4.05 2.27
N ILE A 125 8.54 -5.32 2.46
CA ILE A 125 7.70 -6.30 3.13
C ILE A 125 8.37 -6.66 4.46
N ARG A 126 7.64 -6.51 5.59
CA ARG A 126 8.14 -6.89 6.92
C ARG A 126 8.46 -8.38 6.94
N LYS A 127 9.62 -8.75 7.47
CA LYS A 127 10.00 -10.17 7.63
C LYS A 127 9.00 -10.91 8.50
N GLY A 128 8.63 -12.10 8.07
CA GLY A 128 7.56 -12.90 8.66
C GLY A 128 6.22 -12.78 7.93
N VAL A 129 6.03 -11.76 7.09
CA VAL A 129 4.88 -11.68 6.17
C VAL A 129 5.21 -12.52 4.94
N ALA A 130 4.43 -13.58 4.71
CA ALA A 130 4.60 -14.41 3.53
C ALA A 130 4.05 -13.70 2.30
N TYR A 131 4.77 -13.77 1.19
CA TYR A 131 4.33 -13.19 -0.09
C TYR A 131 4.85 -13.98 -1.27
N GLN A 132 4.30 -13.71 -2.43
CA GLN A 132 4.75 -14.21 -3.72
C GLN A 132 4.97 -13.01 -4.65
N ARG A 133 6.19 -12.86 -5.19
CA ARG A 133 6.50 -11.89 -6.23
C ARG A 133 5.99 -12.41 -7.57
N LEU A 134 5.29 -11.53 -8.31
CA LEU A 134 4.80 -11.79 -9.66
C LEU A 134 5.57 -10.94 -10.68
N ALA A 135 5.31 -11.12 -11.96
CA ALA A 135 5.91 -10.31 -13.01
C ALA A 135 5.48 -8.84 -12.89
N ASP A 136 6.37 -7.92 -13.21
CA ASP A 136 6.06 -6.50 -13.28
C ASP A 136 5.00 -6.21 -14.33
N VAL A 137 4.11 -5.27 -14.03
CA VAL A 137 3.13 -4.74 -14.99
C VAL A 137 3.85 -3.71 -15.88
N THR A 138 4.67 -4.20 -16.81
CA THR A 138 5.50 -3.37 -17.70
C THR A 138 4.68 -2.58 -18.71
N ALA A 139 3.45 -3.00 -18.99
CA ALA A 139 2.52 -2.28 -19.87
C ALA A 139 2.22 -0.84 -19.38
N LEU A 140 2.38 -0.56 -18.07
CA LEU A 140 2.27 0.81 -17.52
C LEU A 140 3.32 1.77 -18.07
N GLN A 141 4.37 1.29 -18.72
CA GLN A 141 5.36 2.12 -19.40
C GLN A 141 4.82 2.76 -20.69
N VAL A 142 3.70 2.29 -21.23
CA VAL A 142 3.03 2.77 -22.45
C VAL A 142 4.01 3.09 -23.59
N GLY A 143 4.97 2.18 -23.83
CA GLY A 143 5.99 2.29 -24.85
C GLY A 143 7.18 3.20 -24.50
N ASN A 144 7.21 3.83 -23.35
CA ASN A 144 8.34 4.62 -22.87
C ASN A 144 9.08 3.90 -21.73
N PRO A 145 10.27 3.32 -21.95
CA PRO A 145 10.99 2.54 -20.94
C PRO A 145 11.49 3.37 -19.74
N ASP A 146 11.40 4.69 -19.80
CA ASP A 146 11.73 5.57 -18.66
C ASP A 146 10.51 5.80 -17.72
N LEU A 147 9.29 5.41 -18.13
CA LEU A 147 8.15 5.34 -17.23
C LEU A 147 8.21 4.09 -16.35
N ARG A 148 7.58 4.15 -15.20
CA ARG A 148 7.61 3.09 -14.18
C ARG A 148 6.71 1.92 -14.53
N SER A 149 7.16 0.72 -14.19
CA SER A 149 6.33 -0.49 -14.16
C SER A 149 5.57 -0.57 -12.84
N GLY A 150 4.50 -1.34 -12.79
CA GLY A 150 3.88 -1.72 -11.52
C GLY A 150 4.58 -2.94 -10.92
N VAL A 151 4.84 -2.94 -9.62
CA VAL A 151 5.33 -4.13 -8.89
C VAL A 151 4.14 -4.87 -8.30
N ASP A 152 4.04 -6.17 -8.58
CA ASP A 152 2.87 -7.01 -8.29
C ASP A 152 3.22 -8.13 -7.32
N LEU A 153 2.46 -8.23 -6.20
CA LEU A 153 2.65 -9.25 -5.16
C LEU A 153 1.32 -9.91 -4.80
N ILE A 154 1.39 -11.16 -4.34
CA ILE A 154 0.34 -11.76 -3.50
C ILE A 154 0.87 -11.81 -2.07
N VAL A 155 0.23 -11.10 -1.16
CA VAL A 155 0.54 -11.11 0.27
C VAL A 155 -0.35 -12.13 0.99
N ARG A 156 0.24 -12.94 1.88
CA ARG A 156 -0.43 -14.01 2.63
C ARG A 156 -0.20 -13.81 4.13
N PRO A 157 -1.01 -12.98 4.79
CA PRO A 157 -0.87 -12.78 6.23
C PRO A 157 -1.19 -14.09 6.98
N ALA A 158 -0.50 -14.33 8.08
CA ALA A 158 -0.70 -15.52 8.90
C ALA A 158 -2.15 -15.60 9.42
N GLY A 159 -2.85 -16.68 9.07
CA GLY A 159 -4.24 -16.90 9.47
C GLY A 159 -5.28 -16.03 8.75
N GLY A 160 -4.88 -15.20 7.78
CA GLY A 160 -5.76 -14.34 7.00
C GLY A 160 -5.90 -14.76 5.54
N ALA A 161 -6.91 -14.23 4.87
CA ALA A 161 -7.08 -14.41 3.44
C ALA A 161 -5.96 -13.69 2.65
N PRO A 162 -5.52 -14.24 1.52
CA PRO A 162 -4.54 -13.57 0.66
C PRO A 162 -5.13 -12.31 0.03
N ILE A 163 -4.26 -11.33 -0.20
CA ILE A 163 -4.58 -10.12 -0.95
C ILE A 163 -3.51 -9.88 -2.03
N ARG A 164 -3.92 -9.52 -3.24
CA ARG A 164 -3.02 -9.09 -4.29
C ARG A 164 -2.80 -7.60 -4.22
N VAL A 165 -1.55 -7.15 -4.31
CA VAL A 165 -1.20 -5.73 -4.19
C VAL A 165 -0.33 -5.30 -5.36
N LEU A 166 -0.65 -4.14 -5.92
CA LEU A 166 0.10 -3.52 -7.00
C LEU A 166 0.64 -2.17 -6.53
N SER A 167 1.96 -1.96 -6.60
CA SER A 167 2.57 -0.64 -6.39
C SER A 167 2.69 0.10 -7.72
N VAL A 168 2.16 1.32 -7.78
CA VAL A 168 2.17 2.15 -8.99
C VAL A 168 2.78 3.52 -8.73
N HIS A 169 3.33 4.13 -9.79
CA HIS A 169 3.65 5.55 -9.84
C HIS A 169 3.31 6.04 -11.26
N LEU A 170 2.14 6.64 -11.41
CA LEU A 170 1.65 7.07 -12.70
C LEU A 170 2.31 8.37 -13.16
N LYS A 171 2.04 8.80 -14.38
CA LYS A 171 2.64 9.99 -14.99
C LYS A 171 2.27 11.26 -14.23
N ALA A 172 3.29 11.97 -13.74
CA ALA A 172 3.14 13.25 -13.08
C ALA A 172 2.66 14.36 -14.03
N GLY A 173 1.99 15.38 -13.48
CA GLY A 173 1.62 16.60 -14.18
C GLY A 173 0.17 16.65 -14.70
N CYS A 174 -0.66 15.62 -14.43
CA CYS A 174 -2.09 15.59 -14.78
C CYS A 174 -2.97 15.35 -13.56
N THR A 175 -2.87 16.21 -12.56
CA THR A 175 -3.51 16.01 -11.25
C THR A 175 -5.04 16.19 -11.27
N ALA A 176 -5.59 16.85 -12.27
CA ALA A 176 -7.03 17.02 -12.49
C ALA A 176 -7.31 17.41 -13.95
N GLY A 177 -8.54 17.18 -14.41
CA GLY A 177 -8.94 17.46 -15.80
C GLY A 177 -8.19 16.60 -16.83
N ASP A 178 -8.08 17.05 -18.08
CA ASP A 178 -7.49 16.31 -19.18
C ASP A 178 -6.62 17.17 -20.12
N ARG A 179 -6.47 18.46 -19.81
CA ARG A 179 -5.90 19.47 -20.72
C ARG A 179 -4.42 19.74 -20.55
N ASN A 180 -3.79 19.24 -19.48
CA ASN A 180 -2.35 19.41 -19.30
C ASN A 180 -1.60 18.54 -20.30
N GLU A 181 -0.42 18.99 -20.75
CA GLU A 181 0.43 18.27 -21.71
C GLU A 181 0.87 16.86 -21.23
N ALA A 182 0.86 16.62 -19.91
CA ALA A 182 1.15 15.31 -19.34
C ALA A 182 -0.06 14.35 -19.37
N CYS A 183 -1.28 14.86 -19.53
CA CYS A 183 -2.50 14.08 -19.44
C CYS A 183 -2.59 12.96 -20.49
N PRO A 184 -2.22 13.17 -21.78
CA PRO A 184 -2.27 12.09 -22.76
C PRO A 184 -1.50 10.83 -22.34
N VAL A 185 -0.37 10.97 -21.63
CA VAL A 185 0.41 9.82 -21.14
C VAL A 185 -0.28 9.16 -19.95
N LEU A 186 -0.75 9.95 -18.99
CA LEU A 186 -1.51 9.40 -17.85
C LEU A 186 -2.75 8.62 -18.35
N LEU A 187 -3.53 9.21 -19.26
CA LEU A 187 -4.74 8.60 -19.81
C LEU A 187 -4.47 7.34 -20.65
N GLN A 188 -3.26 7.14 -21.16
CA GLN A 188 -2.83 5.85 -21.74
C GLN A 188 -2.49 4.80 -20.69
N GLN A 189 -2.08 5.20 -19.47
CA GLN A 189 -1.81 4.27 -18.37
C GLN A 189 -3.10 3.76 -17.71
N VAL A 190 -4.18 4.57 -17.75
CA VAL A 190 -5.46 4.22 -17.10
C VAL A 190 -6.03 2.90 -17.63
N PRO A 191 -6.24 2.68 -18.95
CA PRO A 191 -6.77 1.41 -19.44
C PRO A 191 -5.85 0.20 -19.17
N VAL A 192 -4.54 0.41 -18.96
CA VAL A 192 -3.63 -0.67 -18.54
C VAL A 192 -3.90 -1.05 -17.09
N LEU A 193 -4.10 -0.06 -16.23
CA LEU A 193 -4.42 -0.28 -14.82
C LEU A 193 -5.82 -0.88 -14.67
N GLU A 194 -6.79 -0.38 -15.41
CA GLU A 194 -8.16 -0.89 -15.53
C GLU A 194 -8.15 -2.37 -15.89
N HIS A 195 -7.46 -2.73 -16.97
CA HIS A 195 -7.32 -4.14 -17.36
C HIS A 195 -6.75 -5.03 -16.26
N TRP A 196 -5.78 -4.53 -15.48
CA TRP A 196 -5.25 -5.27 -14.33
C TRP A 196 -6.32 -5.45 -13.25
N ILE A 197 -7.09 -4.40 -12.94
CA ILE A 197 -8.20 -4.40 -11.98
C ILE A 197 -9.26 -5.42 -12.37
N ASP A 198 -9.74 -5.37 -13.62
CA ASP A 198 -10.76 -6.26 -14.16
C ASP A 198 -10.38 -7.72 -14.08
N GLN A 199 -9.12 -8.02 -14.43
CA GLN A 199 -8.61 -9.39 -14.31
C GLN A 199 -8.67 -9.88 -12.84
N ARG A 200 -8.30 -9.02 -11.88
CA ARG A 200 -8.33 -9.41 -10.45
C ARG A 200 -9.74 -9.53 -9.94
N ALA A 201 -10.64 -8.63 -10.33
CA ALA A 201 -12.06 -8.74 -10.04
C ALA A 201 -12.65 -10.04 -10.61
N GLY A 202 -12.32 -10.37 -11.87
CA GLY A 202 -12.73 -11.59 -12.53
C GLY A 202 -12.20 -12.88 -11.85
N GLU A 203 -10.99 -12.84 -11.29
CA GLU A 203 -10.42 -13.95 -10.50
C GLU A 203 -11.06 -14.07 -9.11
N GLY A 204 -11.86 -13.11 -8.69
CA GLY A 204 -12.49 -13.08 -7.38
C GLY A 204 -11.52 -12.94 -6.21
N LEU A 205 -10.32 -12.41 -6.46
CA LEU A 205 -9.32 -12.14 -5.45
C LEU A 205 -9.59 -10.79 -4.75
N ARG A 206 -9.22 -10.71 -3.46
CA ARG A 206 -9.03 -9.40 -2.83
C ARG A 206 -7.83 -8.73 -3.45
N PHE A 207 -7.92 -7.43 -3.73
CA PHE A 207 -6.78 -6.70 -4.23
C PHE A 207 -6.75 -5.25 -3.72
N ALA A 208 -5.56 -4.65 -3.81
CA ALA A 208 -5.35 -3.23 -3.58
C ALA A 208 -4.31 -2.70 -4.58
N VAL A 209 -4.54 -1.49 -5.08
CA VAL A 209 -3.56 -0.73 -5.85
C VAL A 209 -3.10 0.43 -4.99
N LEU A 210 -1.78 0.49 -4.72
CA LEU A 210 -1.18 1.47 -3.83
C LEU A 210 -0.17 2.30 -4.60
N GLY A 211 -0.13 3.60 -4.36
CA GLY A 211 0.93 4.42 -4.94
C GLY A 211 0.56 5.86 -5.18
N ASP A 212 1.49 6.54 -5.81
CA ASP A 212 1.30 7.87 -6.33
C ASP A 212 0.64 7.79 -7.72
N TYR A 213 -0.66 8.08 -7.74
CA TYR A 213 -1.44 8.16 -8.98
C TYR A 213 -1.20 9.47 -9.73
N ASN A 214 -0.56 10.45 -9.07
CA ASN A 214 -0.43 11.81 -9.58
C ASN A 214 -1.79 12.40 -9.99
N ARG A 215 -2.88 11.92 -9.38
CA ARG A 215 -4.26 12.25 -9.72
C ARG A 215 -5.13 12.39 -8.48
N ARG A 216 -5.93 13.42 -8.44
CA ARG A 216 -6.91 13.67 -7.37
C ARG A 216 -8.19 12.87 -7.62
N LEU A 217 -8.15 11.57 -7.32
CA LEU A 217 -9.29 10.66 -7.59
C LEU A 217 -10.56 10.99 -6.78
N SER A 218 -10.45 11.83 -5.73
CA SER A 218 -11.59 12.26 -4.91
C SER A 218 -12.39 13.42 -5.49
N VAL A 219 -11.87 14.07 -6.53
CA VAL A 219 -12.58 15.21 -7.17
C VAL A 219 -13.83 14.70 -7.89
N PRO A 220 -15.02 15.28 -7.60
CA PRO A 220 -16.25 14.86 -8.27
C PRO A 220 -16.14 14.94 -9.80
N GLY A 221 -16.50 13.85 -10.47
CA GLY A 221 -16.43 13.74 -11.93
C GLY A 221 -15.02 13.57 -12.49
N ASP A 222 -14.07 13.13 -11.67
CA ASP A 222 -12.72 12.78 -12.14
C ASP A 222 -12.79 11.65 -13.17
N VAL A 223 -12.26 11.89 -14.37
CA VAL A 223 -12.35 10.95 -15.49
C VAL A 223 -11.55 9.67 -15.25
N VAL A 224 -10.42 9.76 -14.52
CA VAL A 224 -9.60 8.58 -14.18
C VAL A 224 -10.33 7.69 -13.19
N TRP A 225 -10.94 8.29 -12.15
CA TRP A 225 -11.74 7.51 -11.20
C TRP A 225 -12.95 6.86 -11.88
N ALA A 226 -13.62 7.58 -12.77
CA ALA A 226 -14.77 7.06 -13.49
C ALA A 226 -14.42 5.89 -14.43
N ASP A 227 -13.23 5.89 -15.03
CA ASP A 227 -12.74 4.75 -15.82
C ASP A 227 -12.39 3.55 -14.92
N LEU A 228 -11.69 3.78 -13.80
CA LEU A 228 -11.26 2.70 -12.90
C LEU A 228 -12.40 2.05 -12.11
N ASP A 229 -13.46 2.79 -11.81
CA ASP A 229 -14.63 2.38 -11.02
C ASP A 229 -15.90 2.46 -11.90
N ASP A 230 -15.83 1.86 -13.08
CA ASP A 230 -16.92 1.88 -14.07
C ASP A 230 -17.99 0.79 -13.83
N GLY A 231 -17.75 -0.10 -12.83
CA GLY A 231 -18.64 -1.19 -12.46
C GLY A 231 -18.58 -2.38 -13.43
N LEU A 232 -17.57 -2.47 -14.27
CA LEU A 232 -17.34 -3.56 -15.23
C LEU A 232 -15.98 -4.24 -14.95
N PRO A 233 -15.94 -5.57 -14.81
CA PRO A 233 -17.09 -6.47 -14.64
C PRO A 233 -17.90 -6.16 -13.38
N ALA A 234 -19.10 -6.66 -13.25
CA ALA A 234 -20.07 -6.32 -12.19
C ALA A 234 -19.59 -6.48 -10.73
N ASN A 235 -18.39 -6.99 -10.50
CA ASN A 235 -17.72 -7.15 -9.19
C ASN A 235 -16.44 -6.33 -9.08
N ALA A 236 -16.19 -5.39 -9.99
CA ALA A 236 -15.02 -4.52 -10.01
C ALA A 236 -15.22 -3.19 -9.27
N ASP A 237 -16.32 -3.06 -8.48
CA ASP A 237 -16.51 -1.88 -7.62
C ASP A 237 -15.29 -1.63 -6.75
N LEU A 238 -14.82 -0.40 -6.73
CA LEU A 238 -13.65 0.04 -6.00
C LEU A 238 -13.98 1.00 -4.86
N ALA A 239 -13.08 1.12 -3.92
CA ALA A 239 -13.15 2.13 -2.87
C ALA A 239 -11.76 2.73 -2.62
N ARG A 240 -11.71 4.05 -2.44
CA ARG A 240 -10.52 4.70 -1.90
C ARG A 240 -10.49 4.47 -0.38
N ALA A 241 -9.38 3.96 0.15
CA ALA A 241 -9.24 3.71 1.59
C ALA A 241 -9.38 5.00 2.42
N SER A 242 -9.07 6.17 1.84
CA SER A 242 -9.28 7.47 2.46
C SER A 242 -10.76 7.85 2.62
N GLY A 243 -11.69 7.21 1.89
CA GLY A 243 -13.08 7.64 1.84
C GLY A 243 -13.20 9.12 1.44
N ASP A 244 -13.88 9.90 2.28
CA ASP A 244 -14.06 11.34 2.10
C ASP A 244 -13.03 12.19 2.86
N GLN A 245 -11.99 11.57 3.44
CA GLN A 245 -10.93 12.32 4.12
C GLN A 245 -10.09 13.10 3.10
N GLY A 246 -9.79 14.36 3.42
CA GLY A 246 -8.82 15.18 2.69
C GLY A 246 -7.39 14.97 3.19
N ALA A 247 -6.41 15.31 2.35
CA ALA A 247 -5.00 15.31 2.69
C ALA A 247 -4.66 16.47 3.66
N ARG A 248 -3.76 16.21 4.61
CA ARG A 248 -3.35 17.15 5.66
C ARG A 248 -1.82 17.32 5.75
N CYS A 249 -1.08 16.59 4.95
CA CYS A 249 0.38 16.64 4.91
C CYS A 249 0.86 18.04 4.55
N ASN A 250 0.31 18.58 3.49
CA ASN A 250 0.58 19.94 3.05
C ASN A 250 -0.76 20.69 2.90
N PRO A 251 -1.03 21.71 3.74
CA PRO A 251 -2.29 22.46 3.68
C PRO A 251 -2.60 23.14 2.34
N ARG A 252 -1.58 23.32 1.50
CA ARG A 252 -1.76 23.86 0.14
C ARG A 252 -2.43 22.87 -0.81
N TYR A 253 -2.35 21.57 -0.51
CA TYR A 253 -2.85 20.50 -1.35
C TYR A 253 -3.81 19.62 -0.54
N PRO A 254 -5.10 20.00 -0.45
CA PRO A 254 -6.07 19.31 0.42
C PRO A 254 -6.55 17.97 -0.15
N ASP A 255 -6.24 17.66 -1.41
CA ASP A 255 -6.65 16.42 -2.05
C ASP A 255 -5.45 15.47 -2.15
N PHE A 256 -5.68 14.20 -1.87
CA PHE A 256 -4.69 13.15 -2.11
C PHE A 256 -4.40 12.99 -3.60
N ILE A 257 -3.13 12.73 -3.92
CA ILE A 257 -2.68 12.17 -5.19
C ILE A 257 -2.03 10.78 -4.98
N ASP A 258 -1.70 10.47 -3.73
CA ASP A 258 -1.36 9.13 -3.27
C ASP A 258 -2.64 8.41 -2.83
N HIS A 259 -2.84 7.19 -3.29
CA HIS A 259 -4.04 6.44 -2.98
C HIS A 259 -3.73 4.98 -2.63
N ILE A 260 -4.60 4.42 -1.79
CA ILE A 260 -4.79 2.98 -1.62
C ILE A 260 -6.21 2.71 -2.10
N VAL A 261 -6.31 2.15 -3.31
CA VAL A 261 -7.56 1.77 -3.94
C VAL A 261 -7.79 0.30 -3.68
N LEU A 262 -8.93 -0.04 -3.12
CA LEU A 262 -9.32 -1.36 -2.67
C LEU A 262 -10.44 -1.92 -3.56
N ASP A 263 -10.41 -3.22 -3.87
CA ASP A 263 -11.61 -3.90 -4.33
C ASP A 263 -12.67 -3.94 -3.22
N ARG A 264 -13.90 -4.24 -3.57
CA ARG A 264 -15.04 -4.25 -2.63
C ARG A 264 -14.79 -5.12 -1.39
N ARG A 265 -14.21 -6.31 -1.55
CA ARG A 265 -13.96 -7.22 -0.42
C ARG A 265 -12.88 -6.70 0.51
N ALA A 266 -11.80 -6.12 -0.06
CA ALA A 266 -10.76 -5.48 0.74
C ALA A 266 -11.30 -4.20 1.41
N ALA A 267 -12.23 -3.48 0.77
CA ALA A 267 -12.92 -2.35 1.37
C ALA A 267 -13.82 -2.75 2.54
N ASP A 268 -14.53 -3.89 2.45
CA ASP A 268 -15.32 -4.44 3.55
C ASP A 268 -14.43 -4.86 4.75
N ASP A 269 -13.19 -5.22 4.50
CA ASP A 269 -12.19 -5.58 5.52
C ASP A 269 -11.46 -4.36 6.11
N LEU A 270 -11.68 -3.14 5.58
CA LEU A 270 -11.00 -1.92 6.02
C LEU A 270 -11.46 -1.51 7.43
N VAL A 271 -10.52 -1.40 8.37
CA VAL A 271 -10.80 -0.99 9.75
C VAL A 271 -10.15 0.33 10.15
N GLY A 272 -9.35 0.91 9.28
CA GLY A 272 -8.77 2.24 9.51
C GLY A 272 -7.91 2.72 8.36
N PHE A 273 -7.88 4.04 8.19
CA PHE A 273 -7.00 4.75 7.27
C PHE A 273 -6.36 5.93 8.00
N GLU A 274 -5.10 6.18 7.74
CA GLU A 274 -4.40 7.35 8.26
C GLU A 274 -3.40 7.91 7.26
N GLU A 275 -3.16 9.21 7.34
CA GLU A 275 -2.05 9.93 6.74
C GLU A 275 -1.04 10.26 7.84
N SER A 276 0.16 9.73 7.73
CA SER A 276 1.23 9.92 8.71
C SER A 276 2.04 11.16 8.42
N ARG A 277 1.83 12.22 9.20
CA ARG A 277 2.59 13.47 9.05
C ARG A 277 3.96 13.36 9.73
N TYR A 278 4.93 14.11 9.21
CA TYR A 278 6.25 14.19 9.83
C TYR A 278 6.19 14.94 11.17
N PRO A 279 6.88 14.44 12.19
CA PRO A 279 6.94 15.12 13.50
C PRO A 279 7.83 16.37 13.50
N GLY A 280 8.60 16.62 12.45
CA GLY A 280 9.53 17.72 12.29
C GLY A 280 9.63 18.17 10.84
N GLU A 281 10.86 18.32 10.33
CA GLU A 281 11.09 18.65 8.93
C GLU A 281 10.55 17.58 8.00
N SER A 282 10.07 18.00 6.84
CA SER A 282 9.55 17.10 5.82
C SER A 282 10.66 16.22 5.26
N LEU A 283 10.46 14.90 5.30
CA LEU A 283 11.40 13.91 4.74
C LEU A 283 11.15 13.65 3.26
N SER A 284 9.97 13.98 2.78
CA SER A 284 9.51 13.95 1.39
C SER A 284 8.45 15.03 1.23
N ASP A 285 8.16 15.46 0.01
CA ASP A 285 7.00 16.31 -0.31
C ASP A 285 5.66 15.56 -0.23
N HIS A 286 5.71 14.23 -0.04
CA HIS A 286 4.57 13.35 0.24
C HIS A 286 4.65 12.77 1.66
N CYS A 287 3.52 12.70 2.36
CA CYS A 287 3.39 11.89 3.58
C CYS A 287 2.92 10.48 3.23
N ALA A 288 3.35 9.50 4.01
CA ALA A 288 2.84 8.15 3.86
C ALA A 288 1.36 8.07 4.23
N ILE A 289 0.63 7.25 3.50
CA ILE A 289 -0.74 6.85 3.83
C ILE A 289 -0.78 5.37 4.17
N ALA A 290 -1.65 4.97 5.08
CA ALA A 290 -1.78 3.59 5.51
C ALA A 290 -3.26 3.16 5.64
N ALA A 291 -3.54 1.92 5.24
CA ALA A 291 -4.82 1.25 5.42
C ALA A 291 -4.63 -0.03 6.23
N ARG A 292 -5.43 -0.19 7.28
CA ARG A 292 -5.44 -1.41 8.09
C ARG A 292 -6.65 -2.25 7.74
N LEU A 293 -6.40 -3.50 7.37
CA LEU A 293 -7.40 -4.46 6.93
C LEU A 293 -7.50 -5.61 7.94
N THR A 294 -8.70 -6.15 8.13
CA THR A 294 -8.95 -7.37 8.90
C THR A 294 -9.32 -8.48 7.92
N LEU A 295 -8.32 -9.21 7.43
CA LEU A 295 -8.48 -10.21 6.37
C LEU A 295 -8.99 -11.53 6.96
N ARG A 296 -10.29 -11.79 6.78
CA ARG A 296 -10.98 -13.00 7.24
C ARG A 296 -11.11 -14.05 6.15
#